data_d689049fa292b00e150f96b58bf088f4
#
_entry.id   d689049fa292b00e150f96b58bf088f4
#
_cell.length_a   1.000
_cell.length_b   1.000
_cell.length_c   1.000
_cell.angle_alpha   90.00
_cell.angle_beta   90.00
_cell.angle_gamma   90.00
#
_symmetry.space_group_name_H-M   'P 1'
#
loop_
_entity.id
_entity.type
_entity.pdbx_description
1 polymer ?
#
loop_
_entity_poly.entity_id
_entity_poly.type
_entity_poly.pdbx_seq_one_letter_code
_entity_poly.pdbx_strand_id
1 'polypeptide(L)'
;VDFTSNLLYDTKLVDKLLQYKLNGMQYYNYLEFYEMYENKLPVSNLSPKWFLENTGFEIYYNSFNLKAKRILDIIFALLIGVCVIPIMIIAAIIIKLESKGPVFFIQERIGEGNKPFKIVKFRSMTTDAEKDGPKWATKNDNRVTKFGKFMRLTRIDELPQLWNVLRGEMSFVGPRPEREFFIKQLEKEIMYYNLRHTVKPGLTGWAQVMYPYGASVEDAYRKLQYDLYYIKNHDIIFDMKILLKTVTIVIFGKGR
;
A
#
# COMPACT_ATOMS: atom_id res chain seq x y z
N VAL A 1 26.56 3.04 -7.65
CA VAL A 1 27.84 2.42 -8.06
C VAL A 1 27.81 1.04 -7.42
N ASP A 2 27.78 0.01 -8.25
CA ASP A 2 27.75 -1.37 -7.80
C ASP A 2 29.15 -1.77 -7.30
N PHE A 3 29.43 -1.50 -6.04
CA PHE A 3 30.69 -1.88 -5.41
C PHE A 3 30.86 -3.40 -5.28
N THR A 4 29.80 -4.18 -5.43
CA THR A 4 29.84 -5.63 -5.28
C THR A 4 30.49 -6.35 -6.47
N SER A 5 30.34 -5.85 -7.68
CA SER A 5 30.89 -6.50 -8.88
C SER A 5 32.43 -6.45 -8.91
N ASN A 6 33.06 -5.37 -8.50
CA ASN A 6 34.53 -5.24 -8.52
C ASN A 6 35.23 -5.95 -7.35
N LEU A 7 34.57 -6.04 -6.17
CA LEU A 7 35.16 -6.72 -5.00
C LEU A 7 35.18 -8.25 -5.14
N LEU A 8 34.24 -8.83 -5.89
CA LEU A 8 34.19 -10.27 -6.14
C LEU A 8 35.28 -10.78 -7.12
N TYR A 9 36.01 -9.87 -7.79
CA TYR A 9 37.19 -10.22 -8.60
C TYR A 9 38.49 -10.29 -7.79
N ASP A 10 38.52 -9.78 -6.53
CA ASP A 10 39.67 -9.94 -5.66
C ASP A 10 39.57 -11.28 -4.90
N THR A 11 40.23 -12.30 -5.43
CA THR A 11 40.24 -13.66 -4.86
C THR A 11 40.70 -13.68 -3.40
N LYS A 12 41.66 -12.85 -3.01
CA LYS A 12 42.16 -12.78 -1.62
C LYS A 12 41.10 -12.23 -0.65
N LEU A 13 40.30 -11.26 -1.12
CA LEU A 13 39.22 -10.72 -0.30
C LEU A 13 38.09 -11.75 -0.17
N VAL A 14 37.74 -12.43 -1.29
CA VAL A 14 36.70 -13.47 -1.30
C VAL A 14 37.10 -14.63 -0.37
N ASP A 15 38.36 -15.08 -0.38
CA ASP A 15 38.85 -16.13 0.52
C ASP A 15 38.76 -15.72 1.99
N LYS A 16 39.08 -14.47 2.33
CA LYS A 16 38.93 -13.95 3.70
C LYS A 16 37.45 -13.90 4.10
N LEU A 17 36.57 -13.41 3.23
CA LEU A 17 35.14 -13.35 3.50
C LEU A 17 34.55 -14.75 3.69
N LEU A 18 35.02 -15.73 2.91
CA LEU A 18 34.64 -17.14 3.05
C LEU A 18 35.08 -17.68 4.43
N GLN A 19 36.32 -17.43 4.86
CA GLN A 19 36.79 -17.83 6.18
C GLN A 19 35.96 -17.20 7.32
N TYR A 20 35.64 -15.91 7.22
CA TYR A 20 34.75 -15.26 8.18
C TYR A 20 33.36 -15.88 8.20
N LYS A 21 32.77 -16.17 7.03
CA LYS A 21 31.47 -16.85 6.92
C LYS A 21 31.49 -18.25 7.56
N LEU A 22 32.56 -19.02 7.34
CA LEU A 22 32.76 -20.34 7.95
C LEU A 22 32.92 -20.25 9.49
N ASN A 23 33.44 -19.14 10.00
CA ASN A 23 33.55 -18.85 11.43
C ASN A 23 32.28 -18.24 12.03
N GLY A 24 31.12 -18.30 11.31
CA GLY A 24 29.82 -17.87 11.82
C GLY A 24 29.48 -16.39 11.56
N MET A 25 30.30 -15.64 10.82
CA MET A 25 29.94 -14.29 10.42
C MET A 25 28.89 -14.29 9.32
N GLN A 26 27.83 -13.51 9.48
CA GLN A 26 26.82 -13.34 8.45
C GLN A 26 27.33 -12.33 7.40
N TYR A 27 27.26 -12.72 6.14
CA TYR A 27 27.58 -11.85 5.01
C TYR A 27 26.28 -11.48 4.31
N TYR A 28 26.10 -10.20 4.08
CA TYR A 28 24.99 -9.65 3.30
C TYR A 28 25.55 -8.77 2.18
N ASN A 29 24.98 -8.86 1.00
CA ASN A 29 25.23 -7.85 -0.02
C ASN A 29 24.49 -6.55 0.36
N TYR A 30 24.79 -5.45 -0.35
CA TYR A 30 24.20 -4.14 -0.05
C TYR A 30 22.65 -4.16 -0.11
N LEU A 31 22.09 -4.81 -1.11
CA LEU A 31 20.63 -4.85 -1.31
C LEU A 31 19.95 -5.65 -0.20
N GLU A 32 20.52 -6.81 0.17
CA GLU A 32 20.03 -7.64 1.28
C GLU A 32 20.12 -6.90 2.61
N PHE A 33 21.26 -6.26 2.88
CA PHE A 33 21.45 -5.47 4.11
C PHE A 33 20.45 -4.31 4.19
N TYR A 34 20.29 -3.56 3.08
CA TYR A 34 19.34 -2.45 3.01
C TYR A 34 17.90 -2.93 3.24
N GLU A 35 17.51 -4.01 2.60
CA GLU A 35 16.18 -4.62 2.75
C GLU A 35 15.92 -5.06 4.21
N MET A 36 16.88 -5.73 4.82
CA MET A 36 16.77 -6.22 6.20
C MET A 36 16.68 -5.09 7.22
N TYR A 37 17.47 -4.04 7.05
CA TYR A 37 17.55 -2.92 7.99
C TYR A 37 16.41 -1.93 7.83
N GLU A 38 16.10 -1.54 6.59
CA GLU A 38 15.14 -0.49 6.27
C GLU A 38 13.71 -1.00 6.06
N ASN A 39 13.52 -2.33 5.89
CA ASN A 39 12.23 -2.96 5.57
C ASN A 39 11.56 -2.35 4.33
N LYS A 40 12.35 -2.01 3.32
CA LYS A 40 11.95 -1.49 2.01
C LYS A 40 12.99 -1.86 0.96
N LEU A 41 12.65 -1.78 -0.33
CA LEU A 41 13.57 -2.09 -1.43
C LEU A 41 14.19 -0.80 -2.02
N PRO A 42 15.51 -0.76 -2.31
CA PRO A 42 16.14 0.37 -2.96
C PRO A 42 15.88 0.37 -4.48
N VAL A 43 14.69 0.80 -4.89
CA VAL A 43 14.16 0.67 -6.27
C VAL A 43 15.12 1.18 -7.35
N SER A 44 15.86 2.26 -7.09
CA SER A 44 16.85 2.80 -8.03
C SER A 44 18.05 1.87 -8.29
N ASN A 45 18.30 0.92 -7.40
CA ASN A 45 19.43 -0.02 -7.48
C ASN A 45 19.01 -1.41 -7.99
N LEU A 46 17.71 -1.61 -8.27
CA LEU A 46 17.19 -2.87 -8.78
C LEU A 46 17.36 -2.93 -10.31
N SER A 47 17.70 -4.10 -10.81
CA SER A 47 17.75 -4.40 -12.25
C SER A 47 16.72 -5.46 -12.61
N PRO A 48 16.33 -5.61 -13.88
CA PRO A 48 15.49 -6.72 -14.31
C PRO A 48 16.07 -8.08 -13.91
N LYS A 49 17.39 -8.23 -13.99
CA LYS A 49 18.12 -9.43 -13.57
C LYS A 49 17.87 -9.74 -12.09
N TRP A 50 17.89 -8.71 -11.23
CA TRP A 50 17.64 -8.88 -9.79
C TRP A 50 16.26 -9.49 -9.52
N PHE A 51 15.20 -9.07 -10.25
CA PHE A 51 13.86 -9.64 -10.09
C PHE A 51 13.78 -11.10 -10.54
N LEU A 52 14.63 -11.53 -11.51
CA LEU A 52 14.69 -12.92 -11.96
C LEU A 52 15.48 -13.82 -11.01
N GLU A 53 16.48 -13.29 -10.33
CA GLU A 53 17.36 -14.03 -9.41
C GLU A 53 16.83 -14.10 -7.97
N ASN A 54 15.93 -13.19 -7.60
CA ASN A 54 15.38 -13.12 -6.25
C ASN A 54 13.96 -13.67 -6.18
N THR A 55 13.70 -14.47 -5.16
CA THR A 55 12.37 -15.04 -4.87
C THR A 55 11.43 -14.00 -4.26
N GLY A 56 10.14 -14.28 -4.27
CA GLY A 56 9.10 -13.49 -3.61
C GLY A 56 8.21 -12.67 -4.56
N PHE A 57 8.59 -12.58 -5.84
CA PHE A 57 7.74 -11.96 -6.86
C PHE A 57 6.92 -13.01 -7.68
N GLU A 58 7.05 -14.30 -7.35
CA GLU A 58 6.29 -15.42 -7.95
C GLU A 58 4.91 -15.55 -7.30
N ILE A 59 4.10 -14.51 -7.42
CA ILE A 59 2.82 -14.37 -6.70
C ILE A 59 1.86 -15.53 -6.98
N TYR A 60 1.88 -16.07 -8.20
CA TYR A 60 1.00 -17.16 -8.61
C TYR A 60 1.40 -18.55 -8.07
N TYR A 61 2.63 -18.75 -7.64
CA TYR A 61 3.08 -20.06 -7.12
C TYR A 61 2.56 -20.38 -5.72
N ASN A 62 2.25 -19.37 -4.92
CA ASN A 62 1.74 -19.60 -3.56
C ASN A 62 0.21 -19.52 -3.49
N SER A 63 -0.46 -20.35 -4.31
CA SER A 63 -1.93 -20.38 -4.40
C SER A 63 -2.63 -20.66 -3.06
N PHE A 64 -1.98 -21.39 -2.14
CA PHE A 64 -2.52 -21.66 -0.80
C PHE A 64 -2.58 -20.38 0.04
N ASN A 65 -1.49 -19.61 0.12
CA ASN A 65 -1.46 -18.36 0.88
C ASN A 65 -2.46 -17.33 0.31
N LEU A 66 -2.58 -17.24 -1.00
CA LEU A 66 -3.56 -16.35 -1.64
C LEU A 66 -5.01 -16.74 -1.32
N LYS A 67 -5.33 -18.06 -1.33
CA LYS A 67 -6.65 -18.55 -0.94
C LYS A 67 -6.93 -18.33 0.55
N ALA A 68 -5.97 -18.65 1.41
CA ALA A 68 -6.07 -18.41 2.85
C ALA A 68 -6.25 -16.92 3.17
N LYS A 69 -5.45 -16.04 2.54
CA LYS A 69 -5.63 -14.58 2.63
C LYS A 69 -7.03 -14.15 2.19
N ARG A 70 -7.55 -14.70 1.09
CA ARG A 70 -8.89 -14.38 0.60
C ARG A 70 -9.99 -14.77 1.59
N ILE A 71 -9.87 -15.94 2.22
CA ILE A 71 -10.81 -16.41 3.26
C ILE A 71 -10.76 -15.46 4.47
N LEU A 72 -9.57 -15.08 4.93
CA LEU A 72 -9.40 -14.12 6.02
C LEU A 72 -9.97 -12.74 5.67
N ASP A 73 -9.74 -12.24 4.45
CA ASP A 73 -10.33 -10.99 3.98
C ASP A 73 -11.87 -11.02 4.08
N ILE A 74 -12.50 -12.11 3.64
CA ILE A 74 -13.97 -12.26 3.72
C ILE A 74 -14.44 -12.30 5.18
N ILE A 75 -13.79 -13.11 6.02
CA ILE A 75 -14.15 -13.25 7.44
C ILE A 75 -14.05 -11.89 8.14
N PHE A 76 -12.92 -11.19 8.00
CA PHE A 76 -12.74 -9.87 8.61
C PHE A 76 -13.70 -8.82 8.05
N ALA A 77 -13.97 -8.84 6.73
CA ALA A 77 -14.92 -7.90 6.13
C ALA A 77 -16.35 -8.11 6.66
N LEU A 78 -16.77 -9.34 6.88
CA LEU A 78 -18.08 -9.65 7.47
C LEU A 78 -18.13 -9.27 8.96
N LEU A 79 -17.14 -9.67 9.76
CA LEU A 79 -17.11 -9.37 11.19
C LEU A 79 -17.06 -7.87 11.46
N ILE A 80 -16.12 -7.16 10.81
CA ILE A 80 -16.01 -5.70 10.96
C ILE A 80 -17.25 -5.04 10.36
N GLY A 81 -17.72 -5.49 9.19
CA GLY A 81 -18.89 -4.94 8.52
C GLY A 81 -20.12 -4.91 9.42
N VAL A 82 -20.45 -6.01 10.09
CA VAL A 82 -21.57 -6.08 11.05
C VAL A 82 -21.39 -5.08 12.20
N CYS A 83 -20.19 -5.00 12.77
CA CYS A 83 -19.90 -4.08 13.89
C CYS A 83 -19.99 -2.60 13.49
N VAL A 84 -19.63 -2.25 12.25
CA VAL A 84 -19.58 -0.84 11.81
C VAL A 84 -20.86 -0.35 11.12
N ILE A 85 -21.85 -1.23 10.83
CA ILE A 85 -23.13 -0.83 10.23
C ILE A 85 -23.80 0.35 10.98
N PRO A 86 -23.94 0.35 12.31
CA PRO A 86 -24.55 1.48 13.03
C PRO A 86 -23.78 2.80 12.79
N ILE A 87 -22.44 2.73 12.79
CA ILE A 87 -21.57 3.89 12.54
C ILE A 87 -21.77 4.39 11.11
N MET A 88 -21.88 3.47 10.14
CA MET A 88 -22.10 3.81 8.74
C MET A 88 -23.46 4.49 8.53
N ILE A 89 -24.51 4.04 9.20
CA ILE A 89 -25.86 4.65 9.13
C ILE A 89 -25.79 6.08 9.69
N ILE A 90 -25.21 6.28 10.87
CA ILE A 90 -25.05 7.61 11.50
C ILE A 90 -24.24 8.53 10.57
N ALA A 91 -23.12 8.05 10.04
CA ALA A 91 -22.30 8.82 9.10
C ALA A 91 -23.09 9.23 7.85
N ALA A 92 -23.88 8.31 7.27
CA ALA A 92 -24.73 8.59 6.11
C ALA A 92 -25.76 9.70 6.38
N ILE A 93 -26.40 9.67 7.55
CA ILE A 93 -27.36 10.70 7.98
C ILE A 93 -26.66 12.06 8.10
N ILE A 94 -25.53 12.13 8.81
CA ILE A 94 -24.81 13.39 9.01
C ILE A 94 -24.33 13.98 7.67
N ILE A 95 -23.80 13.13 6.75
CA ILE A 95 -23.40 13.59 5.41
C ILE A 95 -24.57 14.22 4.66
N LYS A 96 -25.76 13.65 4.76
CA LYS A 96 -26.98 14.18 4.09
C LYS A 96 -27.44 15.50 4.71
N LEU A 97 -27.31 15.64 6.03
CA LEU A 97 -27.69 16.87 6.75
C LEU A 97 -26.67 18.00 6.51
N GLU A 98 -25.36 17.68 6.42
CA GLU A 98 -24.29 18.67 6.24
C GLU A 98 -24.28 19.28 4.84
N SER A 99 -24.54 18.49 3.80
CA SER A 99 -24.43 18.97 2.42
C SER A 99 -25.32 18.22 1.43
N LYS A 100 -25.86 18.94 0.42
CA LYS A 100 -26.65 18.35 -0.67
C LYS A 100 -25.78 17.41 -1.53
N GLY A 101 -26.37 16.28 -1.98
CA GLY A 101 -25.71 15.34 -2.88
C GLY A 101 -25.72 13.89 -2.39
N PRO A 102 -25.00 12.95 -3.07
CA PRO A 102 -24.95 11.54 -2.70
C PRO A 102 -24.18 11.32 -1.42
N VAL A 103 -24.51 10.26 -0.66
CA VAL A 103 -23.80 9.83 0.56
C VAL A 103 -22.46 9.22 0.20
N PHE A 104 -22.43 8.41 -0.84
CA PHE A 104 -21.24 7.71 -1.31
C PHE A 104 -20.54 8.51 -2.40
N PHE A 105 -19.22 8.44 -2.38
CA PHE A 105 -18.34 8.87 -3.44
C PHE A 105 -17.73 7.63 -4.09
N ILE A 106 -17.91 7.52 -5.41
CA ILE A 106 -17.42 6.40 -6.21
C ILE A 106 -16.37 6.94 -7.18
N GLN A 107 -15.20 6.32 -7.20
CA GLN A 107 -14.11 6.75 -8.06
C GLN A 107 -13.39 5.54 -8.67
N GLU A 108 -13.02 5.65 -9.93
CA GLU A 108 -12.22 4.63 -10.58
C GLU A 108 -10.77 4.65 -10.08
N ARG A 109 -10.25 3.47 -9.83
CA ARG A 109 -8.89 3.20 -9.39
C ARG A 109 -8.34 1.99 -10.14
N ILE A 110 -7.02 1.87 -10.18
CA ILE A 110 -6.35 0.72 -10.77
C ILE A 110 -6.05 -0.31 -9.66
N GLY A 111 -6.42 -1.55 -9.93
CA GLY A 111 -6.25 -2.71 -9.04
C GLY A 111 -5.30 -3.76 -9.61
N GLU A 112 -5.47 -5.00 -9.14
CA GLU A 112 -4.67 -6.16 -9.52
C GLU A 112 -4.68 -6.37 -11.05
N GLY A 113 -3.49 -6.63 -11.62
CA GLY A 113 -3.31 -6.85 -13.05
C GLY A 113 -3.62 -5.61 -13.91
N ASN A 114 -3.46 -4.40 -13.35
CA ASN A 114 -3.79 -3.12 -14.00
C ASN A 114 -5.27 -2.99 -14.39
N LYS A 115 -6.17 -3.75 -13.78
CA LYS A 115 -7.60 -3.69 -14.07
C LYS A 115 -8.27 -2.55 -13.31
N PRO A 116 -9.08 -1.71 -13.98
CA PRO A 116 -9.81 -0.66 -13.30
C PRO A 116 -10.94 -1.26 -12.45
N PHE A 117 -11.19 -0.66 -11.28
CA PHE A 117 -12.34 -0.97 -10.42
C PHE A 117 -12.87 0.31 -9.77
N LYS A 118 -14.09 0.25 -9.25
CA LYS A 118 -14.76 1.39 -8.62
C LYS A 118 -14.65 1.29 -7.09
N ILE A 119 -13.79 2.12 -6.51
CA ILE A 119 -13.68 2.24 -5.06
C ILE A 119 -14.89 3.01 -4.51
N VAL A 120 -15.47 2.53 -3.41
CA VAL A 120 -16.61 3.15 -2.75
C VAL A 120 -16.17 3.76 -1.42
N LYS A 121 -16.46 5.05 -1.19
CA LYS A 121 -16.16 5.77 0.05
C LYS A 121 -17.36 6.60 0.49
N PHE A 122 -17.40 7.04 1.74
CA PHE A 122 -18.27 8.15 2.11
C PHE A 122 -17.76 9.46 1.51
N ARG A 123 -18.69 10.31 1.10
CA ARG A 123 -18.36 11.65 0.62
C ARG A 123 -17.85 12.50 1.78
N SER A 124 -16.59 12.89 1.73
CA SER A 124 -15.91 13.74 2.70
C SER A 124 -15.56 15.13 2.16
N MET A 125 -15.88 15.38 0.89
CA MET A 125 -15.65 16.65 0.18
C MET A 125 -16.95 17.20 -0.41
N THR A 126 -16.95 18.48 -0.76
CA THR A 126 -18.04 19.13 -1.50
C THR A 126 -18.20 18.49 -2.89
N THR A 127 -19.40 18.59 -3.48
CA THR A 127 -19.71 17.96 -4.77
C THR A 127 -18.94 18.54 -5.95
N ASP A 128 -18.41 19.73 -5.80
CA ASP A 128 -17.63 20.47 -6.80
C ASP A 128 -16.11 20.37 -6.59
N ALA A 129 -15.66 19.51 -5.67
CA ALA A 129 -14.25 19.39 -5.27
C ALA A 129 -13.28 19.08 -6.42
N GLU A 130 -13.73 18.52 -7.53
CA GLU A 130 -12.92 18.15 -8.70
C GLU A 130 -13.32 18.87 -10.00
N LYS A 131 -13.99 20.03 -9.91
CA LYS A 131 -14.37 20.82 -11.12
C LYS A 131 -13.17 21.17 -12.01
N ASP A 132 -12.01 21.41 -11.40
CA ASP A 132 -10.77 21.74 -12.10
C ASP A 132 -9.92 20.50 -12.43
N GLY A 133 -10.49 19.31 -12.39
CA GLY A 133 -9.79 18.05 -12.67
C GLY A 133 -9.16 17.38 -11.44
N PRO A 134 -8.44 16.26 -11.67
CA PRO A 134 -7.83 15.45 -10.63
C PRO A 134 -6.72 16.20 -9.90
N LYS A 135 -6.83 16.33 -8.58
CA LYS A 135 -5.79 16.91 -7.72
C LYS A 135 -5.52 16.00 -6.53
N TRP A 136 -4.26 15.84 -6.14
CA TRP A 136 -3.93 15.19 -4.87
C TRP A 136 -4.52 15.98 -3.71
N ALA A 137 -4.95 15.27 -2.66
CA ALA A 137 -5.42 15.91 -1.44
C ALA A 137 -4.24 16.52 -0.69
N THR A 138 -4.41 17.73 -0.16
CA THR A 138 -3.42 18.44 0.66
C THR A 138 -3.79 18.38 2.14
N LYS A 139 -2.85 18.71 3.04
CA LYS A 139 -3.06 18.63 4.50
C LYS A 139 -4.21 19.54 4.97
N ASN A 140 -4.39 20.72 4.36
CA ASN A 140 -5.44 21.70 4.68
C ASN A 140 -6.35 21.95 3.47
N ASP A 141 -6.92 20.88 2.91
CA ASP A 141 -7.75 20.92 1.72
C ASP A 141 -9.12 21.57 2.02
N ASN A 142 -9.35 22.76 1.49
CA ASN A 142 -10.59 23.53 1.72
C ASN A 142 -11.84 22.86 1.10
N ARG A 143 -11.66 21.85 0.25
CA ARG A 143 -12.77 21.08 -0.34
C ARG A 143 -13.39 20.10 0.65
N VAL A 144 -12.72 19.84 1.78
CA VAL A 144 -13.17 18.87 2.79
C VAL A 144 -14.21 19.50 3.71
N THR A 145 -15.38 18.86 3.87
CA THR A 145 -16.44 19.32 4.80
C THR A 145 -16.01 19.20 6.26
N LYS A 146 -16.73 19.84 7.18
CA LYS A 146 -16.38 19.78 8.62
C LYS A 146 -16.44 18.34 9.15
N PHE A 147 -17.54 17.63 8.87
CA PHE A 147 -17.67 16.22 9.23
C PHE A 147 -16.72 15.35 8.42
N GLY A 148 -16.46 15.70 7.16
CA GLY A 148 -15.46 15.06 6.31
C GLY A 148 -14.06 15.06 6.92
N LYS A 149 -13.64 16.13 7.61
CA LYS A 149 -12.36 16.16 8.36
C LYS A 149 -12.33 15.12 9.48
N PHE A 150 -13.42 15.02 10.25
CA PHE A 150 -13.54 14.01 11.30
C PHE A 150 -13.50 12.59 10.70
N MET A 151 -14.30 12.31 9.67
CA MET A 151 -14.33 10.99 9.02
C MET A 151 -12.94 10.58 8.49
N ARG A 152 -12.21 11.52 7.87
CA ARG A 152 -10.83 11.25 7.36
C ARG A 152 -9.83 10.98 8.48
N LEU A 153 -9.95 11.68 9.62
CA LEU A 153 -9.10 11.46 10.78
C LEU A 153 -9.33 10.06 11.39
N THR A 154 -10.59 9.64 11.46
CA THR A 154 -11.03 8.36 12.04
C THR A 154 -11.10 7.21 11.01
N ARG A 155 -10.81 7.48 9.74
CA ARG A 155 -10.94 6.54 8.62
C ARG A 155 -12.35 6.00 8.39
N ILE A 156 -13.38 6.62 8.97
CA ILE A 156 -14.78 6.26 8.75
C ILE A 156 -15.17 6.42 7.28
N ASP A 157 -14.60 7.39 6.58
CA ASP A 157 -14.84 7.59 5.14
C ASP A 157 -14.45 6.39 4.28
N GLU A 158 -13.56 5.54 4.74
CA GLU A 158 -13.10 4.35 4.01
C GLU A 158 -13.88 3.06 4.34
N LEU A 159 -14.77 3.06 5.35
CA LEU A 159 -15.56 1.88 5.73
C LEU A 159 -16.36 1.25 4.59
N PRO A 160 -16.97 2.00 3.65
CA PRO A 160 -17.68 1.40 2.52
C PRO A 160 -16.80 0.55 1.60
N GLN A 161 -15.47 0.68 1.66
CA GLN A 161 -14.54 -0.16 0.89
C GLN A 161 -14.55 -1.63 1.34
N LEU A 162 -15.10 -1.96 2.52
CA LEU A 162 -15.37 -3.34 2.91
C LEU A 162 -16.19 -4.07 1.84
N TRP A 163 -17.06 -3.35 1.12
CA TRP A 163 -17.77 -3.89 -0.04
C TRP A 163 -16.82 -4.28 -1.18
N ASN A 164 -15.80 -3.47 -1.47
CA ASN A 164 -14.80 -3.81 -2.49
C ASN A 164 -13.97 -5.04 -2.07
N VAL A 165 -13.69 -5.19 -0.75
CA VAL A 165 -13.05 -6.39 -0.22
C VAL A 165 -13.93 -7.62 -0.41
N LEU A 166 -15.21 -7.55 -0.07
CA LEU A 166 -16.16 -8.66 -0.26
C LEU A 166 -16.30 -9.06 -1.73
N ARG A 167 -16.27 -8.08 -2.66
CA ARG A 167 -16.28 -8.32 -4.10
C ARG A 167 -14.97 -8.91 -4.65
N GLY A 168 -13.90 -8.88 -3.87
CA GLY A 168 -12.58 -9.37 -4.27
C GLY A 168 -11.78 -8.41 -5.15
N GLU A 169 -12.22 -7.16 -5.26
CA GLU A 169 -11.53 -6.08 -5.95
C GLU A 169 -10.38 -5.51 -5.10
N MET A 170 -10.49 -5.67 -3.76
CA MET A 170 -9.51 -5.26 -2.76
C MET A 170 -9.25 -6.37 -1.74
N SER A 171 -8.19 -6.20 -0.96
CA SER A 171 -7.83 -6.94 0.24
C SER A 171 -7.76 -5.98 1.44
N PHE A 172 -7.71 -6.49 2.67
CA PHE A 172 -7.39 -5.65 3.83
C PHE A 172 -5.99 -5.07 3.72
N VAL A 173 -5.03 -5.89 3.31
CA VAL A 173 -3.62 -5.49 3.23
C VAL A 173 -3.11 -5.59 1.79
N GLY A 174 -2.53 -4.50 1.31
CA GLY A 174 -1.95 -4.37 -0.01
C GLY A 174 -1.53 -2.93 -0.34
N PRO A 175 -0.93 -2.68 -1.48
CA PRO A 175 -0.63 -1.33 -1.96
C PRO A 175 -1.90 -0.47 -2.08
N ARG A 176 -1.82 0.81 -1.69
CA ARG A 176 -2.99 1.71 -1.81
C ARG A 176 -3.34 1.95 -3.28
N PRO A 177 -4.60 1.76 -3.72
CA PRO A 177 -4.97 1.95 -5.12
C PRO A 177 -4.89 3.42 -5.54
N GLU A 178 -4.33 3.66 -6.72
CA GLU A 178 -4.16 5.02 -7.27
C GLU A 178 -5.03 5.20 -8.54
N ARG A 179 -5.22 6.46 -8.96
CA ARG A 179 -5.95 6.84 -10.16
C ARG A 179 -5.07 6.65 -11.39
N GLU A 180 -5.65 6.17 -12.49
CA GLU A 180 -4.94 5.97 -13.76
C GLU A 180 -4.20 7.24 -14.23
N PHE A 181 -4.83 8.41 -14.03
CA PHE A 181 -4.25 9.70 -14.38
C PHE A 181 -2.88 9.92 -13.71
N PHE A 182 -2.77 9.64 -12.40
CA PHE A 182 -1.49 9.79 -11.68
C PHE A 182 -0.53 8.64 -11.99
N ILE A 183 -1.03 7.42 -12.18
CA ILE A 183 -0.21 6.27 -12.55
C ILE A 183 0.54 6.55 -13.85
N LYS A 184 -0.13 7.04 -14.90
CA LYS A 184 0.49 7.38 -16.18
C LYS A 184 1.59 8.44 -16.08
N GLN A 185 1.52 9.32 -15.09
CA GLN A 185 2.57 10.31 -14.81
C GLN A 185 3.74 9.67 -14.06
N LEU A 186 3.42 8.90 -13.00
CA LEU A 186 4.43 8.28 -12.14
C LEU A 186 5.24 7.20 -12.85
N GLU A 187 4.65 6.45 -13.76
CA GLU A 187 5.34 5.44 -14.59
C GLU A 187 6.43 6.01 -15.49
N LYS A 188 6.30 7.28 -15.89
CA LYS A 188 7.31 7.97 -16.69
C LYS A 188 8.55 8.37 -15.87
N GLU A 189 8.37 8.57 -14.58
CA GLU A 189 9.40 9.09 -13.69
C GLU A 189 9.95 8.03 -12.73
N ILE A 190 9.16 6.99 -12.42
CA ILE A 190 9.51 5.97 -11.43
C ILE A 190 9.55 4.60 -12.11
N MET A 191 10.76 4.05 -12.20
CA MET A 191 10.96 2.70 -12.72
C MET A 191 10.22 1.66 -11.86
N TYR A 192 9.64 0.64 -12.51
CA TYR A 192 8.90 -0.46 -11.86
C TYR A 192 7.64 -0.05 -11.11
N TYR A 193 7.09 1.17 -11.32
CA TYR A 193 5.90 1.63 -10.62
C TYR A 193 4.71 0.67 -10.77
N ASN A 194 4.54 0.04 -11.94
CA ASN A 194 3.47 -0.92 -12.25
C ASN A 194 3.52 -2.19 -11.42
N LEU A 195 4.70 -2.60 -10.92
CA LEU A 195 4.81 -3.84 -10.16
C LEU A 195 3.95 -3.83 -8.89
N ARG A 196 3.56 -2.66 -8.41
CA ARG A 196 2.62 -2.54 -7.29
C ARG A 196 1.21 -3.08 -7.59
N HIS A 197 0.87 -3.24 -8.87
CA HIS A 197 -0.42 -3.79 -9.32
C HIS A 197 -0.40 -5.30 -9.55
N THR A 198 0.66 -5.99 -9.18
CA THR A 198 0.76 -7.45 -9.27
C THR A 198 -0.04 -8.17 -8.18
N VAL A 199 -0.45 -7.45 -7.13
CA VAL A 199 -1.31 -7.92 -6.03
C VAL A 199 -2.55 -7.06 -5.90
N LYS A 200 -3.56 -7.55 -5.16
CA LYS A 200 -4.76 -6.76 -4.85
C LYS A 200 -4.40 -5.52 -4.05
N PRO A 201 -5.02 -4.37 -4.38
CA PRO A 201 -4.88 -3.17 -3.57
C PRO A 201 -5.50 -3.38 -2.19
N GLY A 202 -4.94 -2.69 -1.17
CA GLY A 202 -5.36 -2.81 0.21
C GLY A 202 -6.11 -1.60 0.77
N LEU A 203 -6.93 -1.85 1.81
CA LEU A 203 -7.46 -0.81 2.70
C LEU A 203 -6.31 -0.15 3.47
N THR A 204 -5.39 -0.97 3.95
CA THR A 204 -4.11 -0.57 4.52
C THR A 204 -2.97 -1.28 3.80
N GLY A 205 -1.71 -0.89 4.07
CA GLY A 205 -0.55 -1.52 3.45
C GLY A 205 0.75 -1.09 4.13
N TRP A 206 1.84 -1.79 3.81
CA TRP A 206 3.12 -1.53 4.44
C TRP A 206 3.60 -0.09 4.22
N ALA A 207 3.46 0.45 3.00
CA ALA A 207 3.76 1.86 2.72
C ALA A 207 2.92 2.82 3.57
N GLN A 208 1.63 2.50 3.81
CA GLN A 208 0.73 3.37 4.58
C GLN A 208 1.07 3.42 6.08
N VAL A 209 1.65 2.35 6.63
CA VAL A 209 2.02 2.28 8.07
C VAL A 209 3.46 2.69 8.34
N MET A 210 4.33 2.69 7.33
CA MET A 210 5.75 3.02 7.48
C MET A 210 6.12 4.41 6.98
N TYR A 211 5.34 4.98 6.06
CA TYR A 211 5.64 6.26 5.44
C TYR A 211 4.50 7.27 5.65
N PRO A 212 4.79 8.50 6.10
CA PRO A 212 3.76 9.51 6.33
C PRO A 212 3.06 9.91 5.01
N TYR A 213 1.91 10.56 5.14
CA TYR A 213 1.16 11.05 4.00
C TYR A 213 1.98 12.09 3.22
N GLY A 214 2.12 11.87 1.93
CA GLY A 214 2.75 12.78 0.99
C GLY A 214 2.10 12.68 -0.39
N ALA A 215 2.22 13.73 -1.21
CA ALA A 215 1.53 13.91 -2.48
C ALA A 215 2.48 14.48 -3.56
N SER A 216 3.72 14.00 -3.58
CA SER A 216 4.73 14.31 -4.58
C SER A 216 5.22 13.05 -5.30
N VAL A 217 5.97 13.22 -6.39
CA VAL A 217 6.64 12.10 -7.08
C VAL A 217 7.64 11.41 -6.16
N GLU A 218 8.40 12.18 -5.37
CA GLU A 218 9.33 11.61 -4.38
C GLU A 218 8.58 10.78 -3.32
N ASP A 219 7.43 11.25 -2.83
CA ASP A 219 6.61 10.46 -1.91
C ASP A 219 6.09 9.17 -2.55
N ALA A 220 5.70 9.23 -3.83
CA ALA A 220 5.27 8.06 -4.58
C ALA A 220 6.42 7.04 -4.75
N TYR A 221 7.64 7.53 -5.03
CA TYR A 221 8.84 6.70 -5.09
C TYR A 221 9.15 6.04 -3.74
N ARG A 222 9.11 6.80 -2.63
CA ARG A 222 9.33 6.25 -1.28
C ARG A 222 8.29 5.19 -0.92
N LYS A 223 7.02 5.43 -1.24
CA LYS A 223 5.94 4.46 -1.02
C LYS A 223 6.15 3.19 -1.84
N LEU A 224 6.59 3.32 -3.11
CA LEU A 224 6.89 2.16 -3.96
C LEU A 224 7.96 1.26 -3.34
N GLN A 225 8.98 1.80 -2.69
CA GLN A 225 10.00 1.01 -2.00
C GLN A 225 9.38 0.06 -0.95
N TYR A 226 8.41 0.56 -0.17
CA TYR A 226 7.67 -0.23 0.81
C TYR A 226 6.64 -1.16 0.16
N ASP A 227 5.96 -0.72 -0.91
CA ASP A 227 4.99 -1.54 -1.64
C ASP A 227 5.68 -2.77 -2.26
N LEU A 228 6.85 -2.60 -2.88
CA LEU A 228 7.61 -3.72 -3.46
C LEU A 228 8.19 -4.65 -2.39
N TYR A 229 8.62 -4.10 -1.24
CA TYR A 229 9.02 -4.92 -0.09
C TYR A 229 7.86 -5.79 0.40
N TYR A 230 6.66 -5.22 0.51
CA TYR A 230 5.46 -5.97 0.86
C TYR A 230 5.17 -7.07 -0.17
N ILE A 231 5.21 -6.77 -1.46
CA ILE A 231 4.95 -7.73 -2.53
C ILE A 231 5.94 -8.90 -2.47
N LYS A 232 7.23 -8.61 -2.25
CA LYS A 232 8.27 -9.63 -2.14
C LYS A 232 8.08 -10.54 -0.91
N ASN A 233 7.70 -9.96 0.22
CA ASN A 233 7.70 -10.65 1.52
C ASN A 233 6.28 -10.94 2.04
N HIS A 234 5.24 -10.82 1.20
CA HIS A 234 3.87 -10.94 1.68
C HIS A 234 3.54 -12.37 2.14
N ASP A 235 3.10 -12.47 3.37
CA ASP A 235 2.50 -13.64 3.97
C ASP A 235 1.41 -13.23 4.99
N ILE A 236 0.70 -14.21 5.55
CA ILE A 236 -0.37 -13.96 6.51
C ILE A 236 0.16 -13.31 7.79
N ILE A 237 1.35 -13.67 8.24
CA ILE A 237 1.97 -13.12 9.47
C ILE A 237 2.32 -11.66 9.25
N PHE A 238 2.86 -11.33 8.08
CA PHE A 238 3.17 -9.95 7.73
C PHE A 238 1.90 -9.10 7.58
N ASP A 239 0.83 -9.66 7.00
CA ASP A 239 -0.48 -9.00 6.96
C ASP A 239 -0.99 -8.69 8.37
N MET A 240 -0.91 -9.64 9.30
CA MET A 240 -1.31 -9.42 10.70
C MET A 240 -0.47 -8.31 11.36
N LYS A 241 0.85 -8.28 11.13
CA LYS A 241 1.74 -7.22 11.61
C LYS A 241 1.30 -5.85 11.08
N ILE A 242 0.93 -5.76 9.80
CA ILE A 242 0.44 -4.51 9.19
C ILE A 242 -0.89 -4.09 9.80
N LEU A 243 -1.83 -5.03 9.98
CA LEU A 243 -3.13 -4.74 10.60
C LEU A 243 -2.97 -4.21 12.03
N LEU A 244 -2.13 -4.84 12.86
CA LEU A 244 -1.84 -4.37 14.21
C LEU A 244 -1.23 -2.96 14.23
N LYS A 245 -0.27 -2.68 13.35
CA LYS A 245 0.28 -1.31 13.18
C LYS A 245 -0.79 -0.32 12.75
N THR A 246 -1.69 -0.72 11.84
CA THR A 246 -2.79 0.14 11.37
C THR A 246 -3.72 0.52 12.51
N VAL A 247 -4.12 -0.45 13.34
CA VAL A 247 -4.96 -0.18 14.53
C VAL A 247 -4.28 0.83 15.45
N THR A 248 -2.98 0.65 15.71
CA THR A 248 -2.19 1.59 16.51
C THR A 248 -2.19 3.00 15.93
N ILE A 249 -1.99 3.14 14.61
CA ILE A 249 -1.97 4.44 13.92
C ILE A 249 -3.35 5.11 13.97
N VAL A 250 -4.44 4.35 13.81
CA VAL A 250 -5.81 4.87 13.85
C VAL A 250 -6.17 5.34 15.26
N ILE A 251 -5.85 4.55 16.30
CA ILE A 251 -6.17 4.89 17.70
C ILE A 251 -5.39 6.13 18.16
N PHE A 252 -4.10 6.24 17.81
CA PHE A 252 -3.27 7.37 18.23
C PHE A 252 -3.28 8.57 17.27
N GLY A 253 -4.14 8.55 16.24
CA GLY A 253 -4.30 9.67 15.32
C GLY A 253 -3.06 10.01 14.48
N LYS A 254 -2.09 9.07 14.34
CA LYS A 254 -0.83 9.28 13.60
C LYS A 254 -0.97 9.05 12.09
N GLY A 255 -2.18 8.88 11.59
CA GLY A 255 -2.47 8.50 10.20
C GLY A 255 -2.43 9.63 9.17
N ARG A 256 -1.98 10.85 9.57
CA ARG A 256 -1.80 12.01 8.69
C ARG A 256 -0.70 12.92 9.15
#